data_67bd0026b41f97f57f1e5cd8a26ed179
#
_entry.id   67bd0026b41f97f57f1e5cd8a26ed179
#
_cell.length_a   1.000
_cell.length_b   1.000
_cell.length_c   1.000
_cell.angle_alpha   90.00
_cell.angle_beta   90.00
_cell.angle_gamma   90.00
#
_symmetry.space_group_name_H-M   'P 1'
#
loop_
_entity.id
_entity.type
_entity.pdbx_description
1 polymer ?
#
loop_
_entity_poly.entity_id
_entity_poly.type
_entity_poly.pdbx_seq_one_letter_code
_entity_poly.pdbx_strand_id
1 'polypeptide(L)'
;LFGTRMQNAWRLGMLGFFFLNVASFSIVATNLIRQFSAGTKITREIDLSGVASDTLSITLNSNPYEEVWQFLGDEFQITDEELVVNNIHLDIEKSSGEEIELIENIYSRGNNMSEANLLAGKVNLDLVVAENGVQIPANLAIPKGDKWRHQHVSYTLKVPEGKSIRLDGSINRIFHSVDIDDPNEFHPWDNRNEVWTMGEDGLACTSCLKDQEDSQLSYKDFSKLKIDGKMKVYIDQGDQYKVRLTGRKHYTEKVDIIQMEETLIISTELEHTSSPIRLYITMPQLASIDSEDTDDIRIQGFKAPSMTMSNRGRYEVKAYIDVDSLMLTQIGRNEVDIRGNCNYLNANLRERARLDAEKISIREVDISATEASRAKLAVIETIRQQSDERSKITVEGNPSIVIQQQ
;
A
#
# COMPACT_ATOMS: atom_id res chain seq x y z
N LEU A 1 48.20 21.20 -4.37
CA LEU A 1 49.05 21.20 -5.55
C LEU A 1 50.01 20.00 -5.51
N PHE A 2 49.56 18.80 -5.88
CA PHE A 2 50.44 17.66 -6.15
C PHE A 2 50.14 17.15 -7.55
N GLY A 3 50.79 17.79 -8.54
CA GLY A 3 50.86 17.32 -9.91
C GLY A 3 52.01 16.35 -10.08
N THR A 4 51.86 15.11 -9.61
CA THR A 4 52.79 14.05 -9.97
C THR A 4 52.54 13.61 -11.40
N ARG A 5 53.41 13.99 -12.34
CA ARG A 5 53.44 13.43 -13.69
C ARG A 5 53.75 11.91 -13.57
N MET A 6 52.70 11.10 -13.65
CA MET A 6 52.89 9.64 -13.74
C MET A 6 53.68 9.29 -14.99
N GLN A 7 54.75 8.49 -14.83
CA GLN A 7 55.54 8.00 -15.98
C GLN A 7 54.64 7.21 -16.94
N ASN A 8 54.93 7.33 -18.23
CA ASN A 8 54.11 6.70 -19.28
C ASN A 8 53.95 5.16 -19.11
N ALA A 9 54.99 4.50 -18.54
CA ALA A 9 54.93 3.08 -18.25
C ALA A 9 53.86 2.72 -17.21
N TRP A 10 53.66 3.53 -16.17
CA TRP A 10 52.57 3.33 -15.17
C TRP A 10 51.19 3.55 -15.76
N ARG A 11 51.04 4.53 -16.65
CA ARG A 11 49.77 4.78 -17.37
C ARG A 11 49.41 3.62 -18.27
N LEU A 12 50.37 3.08 -19.04
CA LEU A 12 50.17 1.87 -19.85
C LEU A 12 49.87 0.65 -19.01
N GLY A 13 50.52 0.45 -17.90
CA GLY A 13 50.28 -0.62 -16.94
C GLY A 13 48.85 -0.54 -16.36
N MET A 14 48.42 0.63 -15.91
CA MET A 14 47.03 0.85 -15.41
C MET A 14 45.98 0.61 -16.48
N LEU A 15 46.22 1.11 -17.73
CA LEU A 15 45.35 0.88 -18.86
C LEU A 15 45.24 -0.65 -19.17
N GLY A 16 46.40 -1.35 -19.22
CA GLY A 16 46.40 -2.81 -19.41
C GLY A 16 45.63 -3.55 -18.31
N PHE A 17 45.82 -3.18 -17.05
CA PHE A 17 45.10 -3.73 -15.92
C PHE A 17 43.58 -3.44 -16.02
N PHE A 18 43.20 -2.23 -16.40
CA PHE A 18 41.79 -1.87 -16.61
C PHE A 18 41.14 -2.74 -17.71
N PHE A 19 41.76 -2.86 -18.87
CA PHE A 19 41.24 -3.69 -19.95
C PHE A 19 41.18 -5.16 -19.61
N LEU A 20 42.14 -5.69 -18.85
CA LEU A 20 42.15 -7.06 -18.38
C LEU A 20 40.97 -7.32 -17.41
N ASN A 21 40.68 -6.38 -16.50
CA ASN A 21 39.51 -6.47 -15.61
C ASN A 21 38.19 -6.39 -16.41
N VAL A 22 38.08 -5.47 -17.36
CA VAL A 22 36.89 -5.37 -18.22
C VAL A 22 36.69 -6.67 -19.02
N ALA A 23 37.74 -7.23 -19.61
CA ALA A 23 37.66 -8.51 -20.33
C ALA A 23 37.25 -9.66 -19.42
N SER A 24 37.86 -9.76 -18.23
CA SER A 24 37.51 -10.79 -17.22
C SER A 24 36.07 -10.66 -16.77
N PHE A 25 35.63 -9.44 -16.45
CA PHE A 25 34.23 -9.16 -16.08
C PHE A 25 33.26 -9.54 -17.20
N SER A 26 33.60 -9.20 -18.47
CA SER A 26 32.76 -9.51 -19.61
C SER A 26 32.63 -11.02 -19.82
N ILE A 27 33.70 -11.81 -19.60
CA ILE A 27 33.64 -13.28 -19.69
C ILE A 27 32.74 -13.84 -18.59
N VAL A 28 32.92 -13.38 -17.35
CA VAL A 28 32.10 -13.82 -16.21
C VAL A 28 30.62 -13.45 -16.41
N ALA A 29 30.34 -12.21 -16.81
CA ALA A 29 28.98 -11.74 -17.08
C ALA A 29 28.32 -12.54 -18.21
N THR A 30 29.03 -12.80 -19.31
CA THR A 30 28.53 -13.59 -20.44
C THR A 30 28.21 -15.03 -20.00
N ASN A 31 29.09 -15.65 -19.20
CA ASN A 31 28.84 -16.99 -18.68
C ASN A 31 27.64 -17.02 -17.73
N LEU A 32 27.49 -15.98 -16.88
CA LEU A 32 26.34 -15.87 -15.98
C LEU A 32 25.04 -15.73 -16.78
N ILE A 33 24.99 -14.82 -17.75
CA ILE A 33 23.81 -14.58 -18.61
C ILE A 33 23.42 -15.89 -19.34
N ARG A 34 24.41 -16.62 -19.87
CA ARG A 34 24.14 -17.90 -20.55
C ARG A 34 23.45 -18.93 -19.65
N GLN A 35 23.76 -18.95 -18.36
CA GLN A 35 23.18 -19.90 -17.40
C GLN A 35 21.69 -19.63 -17.13
N PHE A 36 21.15 -18.49 -17.54
CA PHE A 36 19.74 -18.10 -17.40
C PHE A 36 19.08 -17.82 -18.76
N SER A 37 19.69 -18.24 -19.87
CA SER A 37 19.26 -17.85 -21.22
C SER A 37 18.01 -18.55 -21.70
N ALA A 38 17.73 -19.76 -21.23
CA ALA A 38 16.54 -20.53 -21.55
C ALA A 38 15.62 -20.60 -20.33
N GLY A 39 14.30 -20.53 -20.55
CA GLY A 39 13.29 -20.67 -19.52
C GLY A 39 12.26 -21.73 -19.87
N THR A 40 11.70 -22.39 -18.88
CA THR A 40 10.63 -23.37 -19.04
C THR A 40 9.51 -23.12 -18.04
N LYS A 41 8.33 -23.66 -18.36
CA LYS A 41 7.15 -23.74 -17.52
C LYS A 41 6.61 -25.17 -17.57
N ILE A 42 6.50 -25.83 -16.43
CA ILE A 42 5.80 -27.12 -16.30
C ILE A 42 4.47 -26.84 -15.62
N THR A 43 3.38 -27.23 -16.24
CA THR A 43 2.02 -27.07 -15.69
C THR A 43 1.50 -28.43 -15.25
N ARG A 44 0.95 -28.48 -14.03
CA ARG A 44 0.28 -29.65 -13.45
C ARG A 44 -1.09 -29.22 -12.91
N GLU A 45 -2.08 -30.04 -13.12
CA GLU A 45 -3.37 -29.89 -12.48
C GLU A 45 -3.38 -30.73 -11.19
N ILE A 46 -3.79 -30.11 -10.08
CA ILE A 46 -3.87 -30.77 -8.77
C ILE A 46 -5.25 -31.40 -8.64
N ASP A 47 -5.28 -32.70 -8.36
CA ASP A 47 -6.53 -33.43 -8.13
C ASP A 47 -7.16 -33.00 -6.80
N LEU A 48 -8.30 -32.36 -6.88
CA LEU A 48 -9.11 -31.90 -5.73
C LEU A 48 -10.26 -32.85 -5.40
N SER A 49 -10.36 -34.03 -6.03
CA SER A 49 -11.44 -35.00 -5.79
C SER A 49 -11.54 -35.52 -4.36
N GLY A 50 -10.45 -35.38 -3.58
CA GLY A 50 -10.42 -35.67 -2.15
C GLY A 50 -11.09 -34.64 -1.24
N VAL A 51 -11.48 -33.47 -1.76
CA VAL A 51 -12.13 -32.41 -0.99
C VAL A 51 -13.64 -32.65 -0.96
N ALA A 52 -14.17 -32.93 0.22
CA ALA A 52 -15.59 -33.21 0.42
C ALA A 52 -16.41 -31.97 0.84
N SER A 53 -15.76 -30.85 1.09
CA SER A 53 -16.38 -29.62 1.58
C SER A 53 -16.92 -28.74 0.47
N ASP A 54 -18.12 -28.16 0.64
CA ASP A 54 -18.69 -27.16 -0.27
C ASP A 54 -17.87 -25.85 -0.30
N THR A 55 -17.01 -25.63 0.69
CA THR A 55 -16.10 -24.48 0.78
C THR A 55 -14.67 -24.99 0.85
N LEU A 56 -13.89 -24.73 -0.20
CA LEU A 56 -12.49 -25.10 -0.26
C LEU A 56 -11.64 -24.21 0.65
N SER A 57 -11.02 -24.78 1.67
CA SER A 57 -10.10 -24.06 2.56
C SER A 57 -8.69 -24.03 1.98
N ILE A 58 -8.08 -22.84 1.90
CA ILE A 58 -6.70 -22.64 1.46
C ILE A 58 -5.89 -22.18 2.64
N THR A 59 -4.86 -22.94 2.98
CA THR A 59 -3.93 -22.65 4.07
C THR A 59 -2.50 -22.75 3.59
N LEU A 60 -1.59 -22.09 4.29
CA LEU A 60 -0.16 -22.22 4.05
C LEU A 60 0.43 -23.25 5.01
N ASN A 61 1.27 -24.13 4.50
CA ASN A 61 2.03 -25.02 5.37
C ASN A 61 2.99 -24.18 6.24
N SER A 62 3.15 -24.52 7.53
CA SER A 62 3.98 -23.75 8.45
C SER A 62 5.42 -23.63 7.93
N ASN A 63 5.93 -22.39 7.93
CA ASN A 63 7.33 -22.16 7.63
C ASN A 63 8.18 -22.48 8.89
N PRO A 64 9.01 -23.52 8.87
CA PRO A 64 9.85 -23.86 10.01
C PRO A 64 11.07 -22.93 10.19
N TYR A 65 11.26 -21.95 9.31
CA TYR A 65 12.48 -21.17 9.21
C TYR A 65 12.28 -19.73 9.69
N GLU A 66 13.06 -19.30 10.69
CA GLU A 66 12.95 -17.97 11.31
C GLU A 66 13.90 -16.92 10.71
N GLU A 67 15.05 -17.31 10.13
CA GLU A 67 16.03 -16.38 9.57
C GLU A 67 16.04 -16.38 8.05
N VAL A 68 15.73 -15.25 7.44
CA VAL A 68 15.62 -15.08 6.00
C VAL A 68 16.59 -14.00 5.51
N TRP A 69 17.35 -14.30 4.44
CA TRP A 69 18.22 -13.35 3.74
C TRP A 69 17.51 -12.83 2.49
N GLN A 70 17.58 -11.52 2.23
CA GLN A 70 17.04 -10.94 0.99
C GLN A 70 18.14 -10.73 -0.04
N PHE A 71 17.95 -11.26 -1.24
CA PHE A 71 18.82 -11.03 -2.39
C PHE A 71 18.03 -10.93 -3.69
N LEU A 72 18.21 -9.82 -4.43
CA LEU A 72 17.51 -9.53 -5.69
C LEU A 72 15.96 -9.58 -5.62
N GLY A 73 15.40 -9.28 -4.45
CA GLY A 73 13.94 -9.29 -4.25
C GLY A 73 13.38 -10.63 -3.78
N ASP A 74 14.15 -11.71 -3.85
CA ASP A 74 13.76 -13.02 -3.32
C ASP A 74 14.30 -13.19 -1.88
N GLU A 75 13.55 -13.89 -1.05
CA GLU A 75 13.95 -14.25 0.30
C GLU A 75 14.56 -15.65 0.31
N PHE A 76 15.77 -15.75 0.84
CA PHE A 76 16.55 -17.00 0.87
C PHE A 76 16.94 -17.38 2.28
N GLN A 77 16.95 -18.67 2.54
CA GLN A 77 17.59 -19.25 3.71
C GLN A 77 18.50 -20.41 3.28
N ILE A 78 19.73 -20.40 3.77
CA ILE A 78 20.70 -21.45 3.50
C ILE A 78 20.79 -22.31 4.76
N THR A 79 20.48 -23.59 4.59
CA THR A 79 20.69 -24.61 5.62
C THR A 79 21.89 -25.50 5.26
N ASP A 80 22.25 -26.41 6.13
CA ASP A 80 23.35 -27.37 5.84
C ASP A 80 23.01 -28.33 4.69
N GLU A 81 21.70 -28.55 4.41
CA GLU A 81 21.22 -29.55 3.46
C GLU A 81 20.60 -28.94 2.20
N GLU A 82 20.04 -27.72 2.28
CA GLU A 82 19.24 -27.13 1.21
C GLU A 82 19.27 -25.59 1.19
N LEU A 83 18.92 -25.04 0.04
CA LEU A 83 18.59 -23.63 -0.13
C LEU A 83 17.07 -23.51 -0.16
N VAL A 84 16.51 -22.82 0.80
CA VAL A 84 15.07 -22.52 0.87
C VAL A 84 14.80 -21.17 0.26
N VAL A 85 13.82 -21.09 -0.63
CA VAL A 85 13.46 -19.89 -1.38
C VAL A 85 11.97 -19.59 -1.17
N ASN A 86 11.65 -18.37 -0.72
CA ASN A 86 10.28 -17.89 -0.61
C ASN A 86 9.83 -17.30 -1.95
N ASN A 87 9.59 -18.15 -2.93
CA ASN A 87 9.19 -17.74 -4.28
C ASN A 87 8.00 -18.59 -4.77
N ILE A 88 6.96 -18.58 -3.95
CA ILE A 88 5.67 -19.21 -4.25
C ILE A 88 4.61 -18.11 -4.36
N HIS A 89 3.81 -18.16 -5.40
CA HIS A 89 2.75 -17.19 -5.67
C HIS A 89 1.41 -17.90 -5.77
N LEU A 90 0.34 -17.23 -5.33
CA LEU A 90 -1.04 -17.68 -5.51
C LEU A 90 -1.83 -16.61 -6.27
N ASP A 91 -2.38 -17.02 -7.39
CA ASP A 91 -3.32 -16.26 -8.19
C ASP A 91 -4.71 -16.88 -8.04
N ILE A 92 -5.76 -16.05 -7.87
CA ILE A 92 -7.14 -16.51 -7.81
C ILE A 92 -7.91 -15.84 -8.94
N GLU A 93 -8.49 -16.64 -9.82
CA GLU A 93 -9.16 -16.19 -11.04
C GLU A 93 -10.59 -16.74 -11.10
N LYS A 94 -11.51 -16.00 -11.72
CA LYS A 94 -12.83 -16.52 -12.05
C LYS A 94 -12.72 -17.58 -13.12
N SER A 95 -13.43 -18.70 -12.93
CA SER A 95 -13.51 -19.80 -13.90
C SER A 95 -14.86 -19.80 -14.62
N SER A 96 -14.85 -20.21 -15.87
CA SER A 96 -16.06 -20.53 -16.65
C SER A 96 -16.50 -22.01 -16.49
N GLY A 97 -15.72 -22.82 -15.77
CA GLY A 97 -16.05 -24.21 -15.45
C GLY A 97 -17.10 -24.34 -14.36
N GLU A 98 -17.42 -25.57 -13.98
CA GLU A 98 -18.41 -25.89 -12.93
C GLU A 98 -17.73 -26.21 -11.58
N GLU A 99 -16.45 -26.60 -11.61
CA GLU A 99 -15.70 -27.02 -10.43
C GLU A 99 -14.48 -26.14 -10.20
N ILE A 100 -14.00 -26.13 -8.96
CA ILE A 100 -12.77 -25.40 -8.60
C ILE A 100 -11.59 -26.21 -9.11
N GLU A 101 -10.68 -25.53 -9.82
CA GLU A 101 -9.43 -26.09 -10.32
C GLU A 101 -8.22 -25.43 -9.66
N LEU A 102 -7.22 -26.23 -9.30
CA LEU A 102 -5.94 -25.73 -8.81
C LEU A 102 -4.84 -26.15 -9.78
N ILE A 103 -4.20 -25.16 -10.40
CA ILE A 103 -3.15 -25.36 -11.39
C ILE A 103 -1.80 -24.94 -10.77
N GLU A 104 -0.85 -25.87 -10.77
CA GLU A 104 0.53 -25.63 -10.37
C GLU A 104 1.39 -25.32 -11.60
N ASN A 105 2.05 -24.19 -11.62
CA ASN A 105 2.98 -23.78 -12.65
C ASN A 105 4.38 -23.66 -12.05
N ILE A 106 5.30 -24.53 -12.48
CA ILE A 106 6.68 -24.54 -12.02
C ILE A 106 7.55 -23.91 -13.09
N TYR A 107 8.26 -22.86 -12.75
CA TYR A 107 9.17 -22.15 -13.63
C TYR A 107 10.62 -22.40 -13.25
N SER A 108 11.49 -22.48 -14.23
CA SER A 108 12.94 -22.55 -14.04
C SER A 108 13.69 -21.98 -15.24
N ARG A 109 14.94 -21.60 -15.01
CA ARG A 109 15.85 -21.19 -16.08
C ARG A 109 17.03 -22.16 -16.18
N GLY A 110 17.75 -22.09 -17.30
CA GLY A 110 18.95 -22.89 -17.54
C GLY A 110 19.75 -22.32 -18.71
N ASN A 111 20.90 -22.96 -19.01
CA ASN A 111 21.70 -22.59 -20.16
C ASN A 111 21.09 -23.07 -21.50
N ASN A 112 20.15 -24.01 -21.45
CA ASN A 112 19.33 -24.51 -22.53
C ASN A 112 18.01 -25.07 -21.96
N MET A 113 17.06 -25.37 -22.87
CA MET A 113 15.72 -25.87 -22.53
C MET A 113 15.77 -27.20 -21.77
N SER A 114 16.71 -28.06 -22.08
CA SER A 114 16.86 -29.39 -21.43
C SER A 114 17.26 -29.23 -19.96
N GLU A 115 18.23 -28.34 -19.65
CA GLU A 115 18.62 -28.05 -18.28
C GLU A 115 17.48 -27.35 -17.51
N ALA A 116 16.80 -26.38 -18.12
CA ALA A 116 15.65 -25.73 -17.52
C ALA A 116 14.54 -26.73 -17.15
N ASN A 117 14.19 -27.63 -18.06
CA ASN A 117 13.20 -28.70 -17.84
C ASN A 117 13.64 -29.66 -16.72
N LEU A 118 14.90 -30.04 -16.69
CA LEU A 118 15.44 -30.92 -15.66
C LEU A 118 15.32 -30.27 -14.27
N LEU A 119 15.69 -28.99 -14.16
CA LEU A 119 15.63 -28.25 -12.90
C LEU A 119 14.19 -27.99 -12.43
N ALA A 120 13.28 -27.67 -13.35
CA ALA A 120 11.85 -27.54 -13.03
C ALA A 120 11.25 -28.88 -12.56
N GLY A 121 11.64 -29.99 -13.20
CA GLY A 121 11.17 -31.34 -12.84
C GLY A 121 11.68 -31.85 -11.48
N LYS A 122 12.77 -31.27 -10.95
CA LYS A 122 13.32 -31.58 -9.63
C LYS A 122 12.59 -30.84 -8.50
N VAL A 123 11.83 -29.81 -8.83
CA VAL A 123 11.04 -29.09 -7.83
C VAL A 123 9.97 -30.03 -7.32
N ASN A 124 10.08 -30.38 -6.04
CA ASN A 124 9.08 -31.16 -5.33
C ASN A 124 8.51 -30.29 -4.22
N LEU A 125 7.20 -30.21 -4.17
CA LEU A 125 6.48 -29.39 -3.22
C LEU A 125 5.53 -30.27 -2.42
N ASP A 126 5.58 -30.15 -1.10
CA ASP A 126 4.70 -30.89 -0.19
C ASP A 126 3.31 -30.23 -0.13
N LEU A 127 2.62 -30.17 -1.27
CA LEU A 127 1.23 -29.76 -1.32
C LEU A 127 0.37 -30.88 -0.77
N VAL A 128 -0.50 -30.58 0.20
CA VAL A 128 -1.38 -31.56 0.83
C VAL A 128 -2.83 -31.21 0.50
N VAL A 129 -3.54 -32.19 -0.09
CA VAL A 129 -4.98 -32.14 -0.30
C VAL A 129 -5.65 -32.93 0.83
N ALA A 130 -6.51 -32.27 1.60
CA ALA A 130 -7.25 -32.84 2.73
C ALA A 130 -8.76 -32.74 2.46
N GLU A 131 -9.58 -33.43 3.26
CA GLU A 131 -11.05 -33.44 3.10
C GLU A 131 -11.71 -32.05 3.09
N ASN A 132 -11.11 -31.06 3.75
CA ASN A 132 -11.66 -29.72 3.89
C ASN A 132 -10.88 -28.63 3.12
N GLY A 133 -9.80 -28.99 2.41
CA GLY A 133 -9.04 -28.00 1.66
C GLY A 133 -7.65 -28.41 1.25
N VAL A 134 -6.86 -27.39 0.90
CA VAL A 134 -5.50 -27.53 0.38
C VAL A 134 -4.52 -26.76 1.27
N GLN A 135 -3.40 -27.41 1.59
CA GLN A 135 -2.26 -26.76 2.24
C GLN A 135 -1.18 -26.54 1.20
N ILE A 136 -0.95 -25.27 0.85
CA ILE A 136 0.10 -24.86 -0.08
C ILE A 136 1.42 -24.78 0.69
N PRO A 137 2.56 -25.27 0.15
CA PRO A 137 3.86 -25.11 0.80
C PRO A 137 4.24 -23.63 0.90
N ALA A 138 4.87 -23.26 2.00
CA ALA A 138 5.30 -21.88 2.23
C ALA A 138 6.57 -21.52 1.41
N ASN A 139 7.39 -22.52 1.10
CA ASN A 139 8.71 -22.36 0.54
C ASN A 139 9.00 -23.41 -0.52
N LEU A 140 9.96 -23.09 -1.37
CA LEU A 140 10.60 -23.99 -2.31
C LEU A 140 11.97 -24.42 -1.76
N ALA A 141 12.22 -25.72 -1.61
CA ALA A 141 13.51 -26.26 -1.19
C ALA A 141 14.33 -26.74 -2.39
N ILE A 142 15.58 -26.32 -2.49
CA ILE A 142 16.55 -26.75 -3.50
C ILE A 142 17.66 -27.51 -2.78
N PRO A 143 17.79 -28.82 -2.99
CA PRO A 143 18.78 -29.65 -2.31
C PRO A 143 20.22 -29.17 -2.53
N LYS A 144 21.08 -29.37 -1.55
CA LYS A 144 22.52 -29.08 -1.64
C LYS A 144 23.15 -29.80 -2.84
N GLY A 145 23.82 -29.03 -3.68
CA GLY A 145 24.43 -29.52 -4.92
C GLY A 145 23.59 -29.29 -6.16
N ASP A 146 22.34 -28.98 -6.02
CA ASP A 146 21.53 -28.49 -7.13
C ASP A 146 21.71 -26.99 -7.32
N LYS A 147 21.41 -26.51 -8.51
CA LYS A 147 21.60 -25.10 -8.89
C LYS A 147 20.33 -24.33 -8.74
N TRP A 148 20.37 -23.21 -8.03
CA TRP A 148 19.34 -22.20 -8.15
C TRP A 148 19.40 -21.55 -9.54
N ARG A 149 18.28 -21.53 -10.23
CA ARG A 149 18.08 -20.97 -11.56
C ARG A 149 16.75 -20.26 -11.66
N HIS A 150 16.50 -19.41 -10.67
CA HIS A 150 15.26 -18.63 -10.55
C HIS A 150 14.01 -19.53 -10.62
N GLN A 151 14.06 -20.66 -9.90
CA GLN A 151 12.89 -21.50 -9.74
C GLN A 151 11.85 -20.71 -8.93
N HIS A 152 10.63 -20.72 -9.42
CA HIS A 152 9.47 -20.22 -8.69
C HIS A 152 8.24 -21.04 -9.06
N VAL A 153 7.24 -21.01 -8.19
CA VAL A 153 6.00 -21.74 -8.39
C VAL A 153 4.84 -20.76 -8.27
N SER A 154 3.94 -20.81 -9.26
CA SER A 154 2.68 -20.08 -9.21
C SER A 154 1.53 -21.07 -9.18
N TYR A 155 0.72 -20.99 -8.14
CA TYR A 155 -0.56 -21.66 -8.05
C TYR A 155 -1.65 -20.75 -8.60
N THR A 156 -2.44 -21.26 -9.54
CA THR A 156 -3.62 -20.56 -10.07
C THR A 156 -4.87 -21.31 -9.60
N LEU A 157 -5.62 -20.71 -8.69
CA LEU A 157 -6.89 -21.23 -8.23
C LEU A 157 -8.02 -20.63 -9.08
N LYS A 158 -8.66 -21.47 -9.88
CA LYS A 158 -9.80 -21.08 -10.70
C LYS A 158 -11.08 -21.42 -9.99
N VAL A 159 -11.86 -20.40 -9.68
CA VAL A 159 -13.10 -20.51 -8.89
C VAL A 159 -14.30 -20.18 -9.76
N PRO A 160 -15.24 -21.13 -9.97
CA PRO A 160 -16.49 -20.86 -10.68
C PRO A 160 -17.41 -19.90 -9.89
N GLU A 161 -18.27 -19.22 -10.63
CA GLU A 161 -19.32 -18.39 -10.03
C GLU A 161 -20.21 -19.19 -9.08
N GLY A 162 -20.53 -18.62 -7.91
CA GLY A 162 -21.31 -19.26 -6.85
C GLY A 162 -20.53 -20.21 -5.96
N LYS A 163 -19.30 -20.59 -6.30
CA LYS A 163 -18.43 -21.41 -5.43
C LYS A 163 -17.74 -20.56 -4.37
N SER A 164 -17.53 -21.16 -3.21
CA SER A 164 -16.94 -20.48 -2.05
C SER A 164 -15.58 -21.07 -1.69
N ILE A 165 -14.67 -20.20 -1.31
CA ILE A 165 -13.35 -20.55 -0.79
C ILE A 165 -13.15 -19.91 0.58
N ARG A 166 -12.41 -20.56 1.44
CA ARG A 166 -11.96 -20.00 2.73
C ARG A 166 -10.48 -19.73 2.65
N LEU A 167 -10.11 -18.50 2.86
CA LEU A 167 -8.73 -18.05 2.81
C LEU A 167 -8.20 -17.86 4.22
N ASP A 168 -7.18 -18.64 4.61
CA ASP A 168 -6.50 -18.47 5.89
C ASP A 168 -5.51 -17.28 5.83
N GLY A 169 -5.32 -16.58 6.94
CA GLY A 169 -4.42 -15.42 7.01
C GLY A 169 -2.96 -15.74 6.68
N SER A 170 -2.54 -16.99 6.81
CA SER A 170 -1.18 -17.41 6.46
C SER A 170 -0.84 -17.25 4.98
N ILE A 171 -1.84 -17.37 4.07
CA ILE A 171 -1.64 -17.28 2.63
C ILE A 171 -1.32 -15.86 2.14
N ASN A 172 -1.51 -14.84 2.96
CA ASN A 172 -1.23 -13.43 2.60
C ASN A 172 0.19 -13.22 2.09
N ARG A 173 1.13 -14.07 2.50
CA ARG A 173 2.54 -14.01 2.09
C ARG A 173 2.78 -14.41 0.64
N ILE A 174 1.90 -15.22 0.06
CA ILE A 174 2.04 -15.77 -1.28
C ILE A 174 1.05 -15.19 -2.29
N PHE A 175 0.14 -14.30 -1.86
CA PHE A 175 -0.78 -13.64 -2.78
C PHE A 175 -0.05 -12.79 -3.81
N HIS A 176 -0.39 -12.99 -5.08
CA HIS A 176 0.13 -12.23 -6.20
C HIS A 176 -0.98 -11.46 -6.92
N SER A 177 -2.05 -12.13 -7.33
CA SER A 177 -3.22 -11.49 -7.94
C SER A 177 -4.53 -12.19 -7.54
N VAL A 178 -5.60 -11.43 -7.49
CA VAL A 178 -6.95 -11.93 -7.15
C VAL A 178 -7.98 -11.13 -7.92
N ASP A 179 -8.90 -11.82 -8.61
CA ASP A 179 -10.09 -11.21 -9.20
C ASP A 179 -11.11 -10.90 -8.10
N ILE A 180 -11.37 -9.64 -7.84
CA ILE A 180 -12.20 -9.17 -6.71
C ILE A 180 -13.28 -8.24 -7.24
N ASP A 181 -14.50 -8.38 -6.71
CA ASP A 181 -15.66 -7.54 -7.02
C ASP A 181 -15.42 -6.06 -6.63
N ASP A 182 -14.92 -5.80 -5.42
CA ASP A 182 -14.46 -4.47 -5.00
C ASP A 182 -13.01 -4.49 -4.52
N PRO A 183 -12.04 -3.95 -5.31
CA PRO A 183 -10.64 -3.86 -4.91
C PRO A 183 -10.40 -3.08 -3.61
N ASN A 184 -11.35 -2.23 -3.17
CA ASN A 184 -11.25 -1.51 -1.91
C ASN A 184 -11.68 -2.34 -0.70
N GLU A 185 -12.37 -3.46 -0.92
CA GLU A 185 -12.79 -4.37 0.14
C GLU A 185 -11.75 -5.45 0.48
N PHE A 186 -10.87 -5.79 -0.47
CA PHE A 186 -9.85 -6.81 -0.26
C PHE A 186 -8.47 -6.21 -0.01
N HIS A 187 -7.95 -6.49 1.16
CA HIS A 187 -6.53 -6.32 1.44
C HIS A 187 -5.96 -7.69 1.82
N PRO A 188 -4.88 -8.16 1.18
CA PRO A 188 -4.29 -9.47 1.49
C PRO A 188 -4.00 -9.69 2.99
N TRP A 189 -3.65 -8.62 3.70
CA TRP A 189 -3.38 -8.60 5.14
C TRP A 189 -4.64 -8.73 6.01
N ASP A 190 -5.84 -8.62 5.42
CA ASP A 190 -7.13 -8.68 6.10
C ASP A 190 -7.70 -10.06 6.23
N ASN A 191 -7.10 -10.99 5.51
CA ASN A 191 -7.61 -12.32 5.44
C ASN A 191 -7.37 -13.07 6.76
N ARG A 192 -8.44 -13.24 7.51
CA ARG A 192 -8.45 -13.88 8.82
C ARG A 192 -9.34 -15.14 8.82
N ASN A 193 -9.13 -16.01 7.84
CA ASN A 193 -9.95 -17.22 7.70
C ASN A 193 -11.38 -16.92 7.22
N GLU A 194 -11.52 -15.90 6.41
CA GLU A 194 -12.80 -15.47 5.85
C GLU A 194 -13.27 -16.36 4.69
N VAL A 195 -14.58 -16.40 4.50
CA VAL A 195 -15.20 -17.09 3.36
C VAL A 195 -15.52 -16.08 2.26
N TRP A 196 -15.05 -16.40 1.06
CA TRP A 196 -15.23 -15.62 -0.15
C TRP A 196 -16.00 -16.43 -1.17
N THR A 197 -16.99 -15.83 -1.80
CA THR A 197 -17.79 -16.47 -2.88
C THR A 197 -17.52 -15.75 -4.17
N MET A 198 -17.28 -16.51 -5.24
CA MET A 198 -17.07 -15.95 -6.57
C MET A 198 -18.39 -15.42 -7.13
N GLY A 199 -18.44 -14.12 -7.38
CA GLY A 199 -19.57 -13.43 -8.01
C GLY A 199 -19.38 -13.20 -9.51
N GLU A 200 -20.22 -12.32 -10.09
CA GLU A 200 -20.13 -11.96 -11.50
C GLU A 200 -18.84 -11.19 -11.81
N ASP A 201 -18.47 -10.24 -10.94
CA ASP A 201 -17.32 -9.33 -11.12
C ASP A 201 -16.05 -9.77 -10.36
N GLY A 202 -16.11 -10.87 -9.58
CA GLY A 202 -14.98 -11.40 -8.81
C GLY A 202 -15.37 -11.96 -7.45
N LEU A 203 -14.38 -12.17 -6.58
CA LEU A 203 -14.58 -12.66 -5.22
C LEU A 203 -15.21 -11.57 -4.33
N ALA A 204 -16.34 -11.89 -3.72
CA ALA A 204 -17.00 -11.10 -2.70
C ALA A 204 -16.89 -11.79 -1.33
N CYS A 205 -16.52 -11.08 -0.29
CA CYS A 205 -16.44 -11.64 1.05
C CYS A 205 -17.84 -11.84 1.65
N THR A 206 -18.24 -13.11 1.83
CA THR A 206 -19.57 -13.44 2.38
C THR A 206 -19.59 -13.58 3.90
N SER A 207 -18.45 -13.82 4.54
CA SER A 207 -18.34 -13.86 6.01
C SER A 207 -17.98 -12.50 6.61
N CYS A 208 -17.32 -11.63 5.86
CA CYS A 208 -16.91 -10.29 6.32
C CYS A 208 -18.12 -9.42 6.73
N LEU A 209 -19.25 -9.57 6.02
CA LEU A 209 -20.47 -8.80 6.30
C LEU A 209 -21.07 -9.10 7.69
N LYS A 210 -20.81 -10.26 8.27
CA LYS A 210 -21.33 -10.64 9.59
C LYS A 210 -20.57 -9.98 10.74
N ASP A 211 -19.33 -9.54 10.49
CA ASP A 211 -18.48 -8.85 11.47
C ASP A 211 -18.43 -7.32 11.27
N GLN A 212 -19.15 -6.78 10.28
CA GLN A 212 -19.23 -5.34 10.11
C GLN A 212 -20.24 -4.76 11.09
N GLU A 213 -19.79 -3.81 11.89
CA GLU A 213 -20.63 -3.00 12.74
C GLU A 213 -20.93 -1.67 12.04
N ASP A 214 -22.20 -1.30 12.00
CA ASP A 214 -22.66 0.02 11.57
C ASP A 214 -23.36 0.69 12.76
N SER A 215 -22.56 1.45 13.52
CA SER A 215 -23.04 2.10 14.75
C SER A 215 -23.36 3.56 14.47
N GLN A 216 -24.64 3.91 14.53
CA GLN A 216 -25.07 5.30 14.54
C GLN A 216 -25.00 5.86 15.97
N LEU A 217 -24.21 6.91 16.14
CA LEU A 217 -23.91 7.52 17.43
C LEU A 217 -24.62 8.88 17.59
N SER A 218 -25.07 9.17 18.79
CA SER A 218 -25.89 10.36 19.08
C SER A 218 -25.04 11.47 19.72
N TYR A 219 -24.31 12.20 18.89
CA TYR A 219 -23.58 13.42 19.27
C TYR A 219 -24.21 14.63 18.58
N LYS A 220 -24.17 15.78 19.23
CA LYS A 220 -24.76 17.04 18.70
C LYS A 220 -24.05 18.26 19.28
N ASP A 221 -24.32 19.42 18.68
CA ASP A 221 -23.83 20.71 19.16
C ASP A 221 -22.30 20.82 19.25
N PHE A 222 -21.60 20.14 18.31
CA PHE A 222 -20.16 20.25 18.12
C PHE A 222 -19.84 20.98 16.81
N SER A 223 -18.77 21.77 16.83
CA SER A 223 -18.25 22.49 15.65
C SER A 223 -16.76 22.21 15.41
N LYS A 224 -16.14 21.45 16.31
CA LYS A 224 -14.71 21.14 16.29
C LYS A 224 -14.49 19.63 16.31
N LEU A 225 -13.52 19.16 15.55
CA LEU A 225 -13.14 17.75 15.48
C LEU A 225 -11.67 17.59 15.89
N LYS A 226 -11.40 16.60 16.72
CA LYS A 226 -10.05 16.10 16.98
C LYS A 226 -10.03 14.62 16.67
N ILE A 227 -9.17 14.20 15.73
CA ILE A 227 -9.13 12.83 15.19
C ILE A 227 -7.70 12.31 15.29
N ASP A 228 -7.53 11.18 15.97
CA ASP A 228 -6.23 10.56 16.19
C ASP A 228 -6.29 9.06 15.91
N GLY A 229 -5.41 8.56 15.06
CA GLY A 229 -5.27 7.14 14.75
C GLY A 229 -5.89 6.71 13.43
N LYS A 230 -5.67 5.44 13.05
CA LYS A 230 -5.91 4.87 11.73
C LYS A 230 -7.38 4.69 11.41
N MET A 231 -7.94 5.62 10.62
CA MET A 231 -9.31 5.55 10.10
C MET A 231 -9.49 6.44 8.87
N LYS A 232 -10.44 6.10 8.01
CA LYS A 232 -10.89 6.95 6.90
C LYS A 232 -12.05 7.81 7.38
N VAL A 233 -11.95 9.11 7.16
CA VAL A 233 -12.91 10.08 7.71
C VAL A 233 -13.61 10.84 6.59
N TYR A 234 -14.94 10.85 6.63
CA TYR A 234 -15.80 11.56 5.69
C TYR A 234 -16.64 12.58 6.46
N ILE A 235 -16.48 13.86 6.13
CA ILE A 235 -17.12 14.97 6.83
C ILE A 235 -17.92 15.78 5.82
N ASP A 236 -19.23 15.77 5.96
CA ASP A 236 -20.15 16.44 5.07
C ASP A 236 -20.92 17.53 5.80
N GLN A 237 -21.14 18.68 5.14
CA GLN A 237 -22.05 19.67 5.67
C GLN A 237 -23.51 19.22 5.52
N GLY A 238 -24.30 19.39 6.57
CA GLY A 238 -25.73 19.12 6.55
C GLY A 238 -26.45 19.67 7.77
N ASP A 239 -27.76 19.80 7.69
CA ASP A 239 -28.58 20.48 8.73
C ASP A 239 -28.68 19.71 10.05
N GLN A 240 -28.28 18.44 10.07
CA GLN A 240 -28.39 17.57 11.23
C GLN A 240 -27.04 16.96 11.60
N TYR A 241 -26.83 16.73 12.89
CA TYR A 241 -25.69 15.97 13.37
C TYR A 241 -25.92 14.47 13.16
N LYS A 242 -24.99 13.82 12.47
CA LYS A 242 -24.94 12.37 12.31
C LYS A 242 -23.50 11.93 12.45
N VAL A 243 -23.26 10.97 13.32
CA VAL A 243 -21.95 10.33 13.48
C VAL A 243 -22.17 8.85 13.31
N ARG A 244 -21.53 8.27 12.30
CA ARG A 244 -21.64 6.86 11.97
C ARG A 244 -20.24 6.25 11.86
N LEU A 245 -20.02 5.18 12.59
CA LEU A 245 -18.78 4.43 12.60
C LEU A 245 -19.04 3.06 11.95
N THR A 246 -18.27 2.71 10.93
CA THR A 246 -18.38 1.41 10.26
C THR A 246 -17.03 0.74 10.17
N GLY A 247 -17.01 -0.58 10.28
CA GLY A 247 -15.82 -1.39 10.20
C GLY A 247 -16.02 -2.74 10.86
N ARG A 248 -15.00 -3.56 10.94
CA ARG A 248 -15.05 -4.81 11.69
C ARG A 248 -15.22 -4.53 13.18
N LYS A 249 -16.13 -5.23 13.83
CA LYS A 249 -16.50 -5.04 15.22
C LYS A 249 -15.31 -4.93 16.17
N HIS A 250 -14.33 -5.83 16.06
CA HIS A 250 -13.14 -5.83 16.91
C HIS A 250 -12.22 -4.62 16.72
N TYR A 251 -12.39 -3.84 15.63
CA TYR A 251 -11.71 -2.56 15.40
C TYR A 251 -12.58 -1.39 15.86
N THR A 252 -13.88 -1.41 15.56
CA THR A 252 -14.79 -0.33 15.95
C THR A 252 -14.94 -0.23 17.48
N GLU A 253 -14.88 -1.35 18.19
CA GLU A 253 -14.85 -1.39 19.66
C GLU A 253 -13.58 -0.77 20.29
N LYS A 254 -12.54 -0.52 19.51
CA LYS A 254 -11.29 0.15 19.94
C LYS A 254 -11.23 1.62 19.54
N VAL A 255 -12.32 2.16 19.03
CA VAL A 255 -12.44 3.59 18.72
C VAL A 255 -13.17 4.26 19.87
N ASP A 256 -12.48 5.15 20.56
CA ASP A 256 -13.05 5.99 21.59
C ASP A 256 -13.60 7.27 20.97
N ILE A 257 -14.86 7.61 21.27
CA ILE A 257 -15.49 8.84 20.84
C ILE A 257 -16.04 9.56 22.05
N ILE A 258 -15.50 10.75 22.31
CA ILE A 258 -15.85 11.57 23.48
C ILE A 258 -16.18 12.99 23.01
N GLN A 259 -17.27 13.56 23.51
CA GLN A 259 -17.58 14.95 23.26
C GLN A 259 -17.20 15.78 24.50
N MET A 260 -16.37 16.79 24.27
CA MET A 260 -16.01 17.80 25.29
C MET A 260 -16.43 19.18 24.78
N GLU A 261 -17.48 19.75 25.35
CA GLU A 261 -18.09 21.00 24.90
C GLU A 261 -18.44 20.94 23.41
N GLU A 262 -17.89 21.81 22.58
CA GLU A 262 -18.07 21.88 21.14
C GLU A 262 -17.09 20.99 20.35
N THR A 263 -16.26 20.19 20.99
CA THR A 263 -15.25 19.35 20.36
C THR A 263 -15.64 17.88 20.43
N LEU A 264 -15.76 17.22 19.29
CA LEU A 264 -15.86 15.78 19.20
C LEU A 264 -14.44 15.22 19.03
N ILE A 265 -14.02 14.39 19.99
CA ILE A 265 -12.71 13.75 20.03
C ILE A 265 -12.88 12.29 19.65
N ILE A 266 -12.20 11.86 18.61
CA ILE A 266 -12.24 10.50 18.12
C ILE A 266 -10.80 9.97 18.11
N SER A 267 -10.56 8.85 18.80
CA SER A 267 -9.21 8.27 18.87
C SER A 267 -9.21 6.76 18.81
N THR A 268 -8.11 6.20 18.31
CA THR A 268 -7.83 4.77 18.37
C THR A 268 -6.33 4.53 18.50
N GLU A 269 -5.96 3.57 19.35
CA GLU A 269 -4.56 3.14 19.53
C GLU A 269 -4.11 2.09 18.50
N LEU A 270 -4.94 1.80 17.49
CA LEU A 270 -4.61 0.84 16.44
C LEU A 270 -3.55 1.41 15.51
N GLU A 271 -2.35 0.86 15.53
CA GLU A 271 -1.26 1.22 14.61
C GLU A 271 -1.52 0.72 13.18
N HIS A 272 -2.16 -0.45 13.06
CA HIS A 272 -2.50 -1.08 11.80
C HIS A 272 -3.89 -1.70 11.86
N THR A 273 -4.69 -1.40 10.87
CA THR A 273 -5.98 -2.05 10.65
C THR A 273 -5.93 -2.80 9.33
N SER A 274 -6.28 -4.04 9.37
CA SER A 274 -6.37 -4.90 8.21
C SER A 274 -7.64 -4.64 7.36
N SER A 275 -8.63 -3.95 7.93
CA SER A 275 -9.82 -3.46 7.25
C SER A 275 -10.07 -2.02 7.70
N PRO A 276 -10.33 -1.09 6.79
CA PRO A 276 -10.45 0.31 7.16
C PRO A 276 -11.65 0.54 8.08
N ILE A 277 -11.38 1.22 9.19
CA ILE A 277 -12.43 1.87 9.97
C ILE A 277 -12.88 3.10 9.18
N ARG A 278 -14.18 3.26 8.99
CA ARG A 278 -14.74 4.44 8.30
C ARG A 278 -15.62 5.22 9.27
N LEU A 279 -15.30 6.49 9.41
CA LEU A 279 -16.06 7.45 10.23
C LEU A 279 -16.77 8.45 9.30
N TYR A 280 -18.07 8.49 9.37
CA TYR A 280 -18.90 9.45 8.64
C TYR A 280 -19.49 10.46 9.61
N ILE A 281 -19.25 11.73 9.35
CA ILE A 281 -19.74 12.84 10.17
C ILE A 281 -20.52 13.79 9.28
N THR A 282 -21.79 14.01 9.60
CA THR A 282 -22.58 15.12 9.05
C THR A 282 -22.79 16.15 10.15
N MET A 283 -22.52 17.43 9.87
CA MET A 283 -22.64 18.51 10.82
C MET A 283 -22.93 19.86 10.14
N PRO A 284 -23.62 20.79 10.82
CA PRO A 284 -23.99 22.08 10.21
C PRO A 284 -22.80 23.00 9.96
N GLN A 285 -21.81 22.99 10.86
CA GLN A 285 -20.65 23.89 10.83
C GLN A 285 -19.40 23.16 11.27
N LEU A 286 -18.30 23.40 10.55
CA LEU A 286 -16.97 22.92 10.92
C LEU A 286 -16.06 24.14 11.14
N ALA A 287 -15.80 24.49 12.41
CA ALA A 287 -14.92 25.59 12.80
C ALA A 287 -13.45 25.15 12.81
N SER A 288 -13.16 23.93 13.28
CA SER A 288 -11.80 23.40 13.25
C SER A 288 -11.76 21.87 13.15
N ILE A 289 -10.69 21.41 12.53
CA ILE A 289 -10.28 20.00 12.53
C ILE A 289 -8.81 19.91 12.90
N ASP A 290 -8.49 19.10 13.90
CA ASP A 290 -7.14 18.72 14.31
C ASP A 290 -7.01 17.20 14.11
N SER A 291 -6.10 16.78 13.23
CA SER A 291 -5.98 15.38 12.86
C SER A 291 -4.53 14.90 12.94
N GLU A 292 -4.35 13.71 13.52
CA GLU A 292 -3.05 13.09 13.70
C GLU A 292 -3.10 11.61 13.29
N ASP A 293 -2.08 11.17 12.55
CA ASP A 293 -1.85 9.76 12.14
C ASP A 293 -3.05 8.98 11.60
N THR A 294 -3.99 9.68 10.97
CA THR A 294 -5.17 9.06 10.33
C THR A 294 -4.82 8.45 8.95
N ASP A 295 -5.78 7.82 8.26
CA ASP A 295 -5.54 7.30 6.91
C ASP A 295 -5.86 8.35 5.86
N ASP A 296 -7.15 8.67 5.65
CA ASP A 296 -7.60 9.68 4.70
C ASP A 296 -8.72 10.51 5.30
N ILE A 297 -8.78 11.79 4.93
CA ILE A 297 -9.87 12.70 5.33
C ILE A 297 -10.49 13.31 4.08
N ARG A 298 -11.82 13.28 3.99
CA ARG A 298 -12.59 14.02 3.01
C ARG A 298 -13.53 15.00 3.71
N ILE A 299 -13.47 16.27 3.32
CA ILE A 299 -14.29 17.36 3.84
C ILE A 299 -15.06 17.94 2.68
N GLN A 300 -16.39 17.98 2.78
CA GLN A 300 -17.21 18.36 1.64
C GLN A 300 -18.33 19.33 1.99
N GLY A 301 -18.41 20.40 1.20
CA GLY A 301 -19.58 21.29 1.14
C GLY A 301 -19.59 22.41 2.16
N PHE A 302 -18.60 22.54 3.04
CA PHE A 302 -18.63 23.53 4.11
C PHE A 302 -18.51 24.97 3.60
N LYS A 303 -19.47 25.79 4.07
CA LYS A 303 -19.46 27.24 3.93
C LYS A 303 -19.36 27.87 5.30
N ALA A 304 -18.31 28.65 5.52
CA ALA A 304 -18.07 29.28 6.83
C ALA A 304 -17.26 30.58 6.70
N PRO A 305 -17.40 31.52 7.65
CA PRO A 305 -16.56 32.72 7.67
C PRO A 305 -15.08 32.37 7.98
N SER A 306 -14.85 31.32 8.75
CA SER A 306 -13.48 30.88 9.05
C SER A 306 -13.42 29.38 9.32
N MET A 307 -12.28 28.77 8.96
CA MET A 307 -11.98 27.37 9.26
C MET A 307 -10.51 27.23 9.64
N THR A 308 -10.24 26.36 10.62
CA THR A 308 -8.88 25.97 11.00
C THR A 308 -8.67 24.49 10.72
N MET A 309 -7.56 24.16 10.03
CA MET A 309 -7.17 22.78 9.74
C MET A 309 -5.74 22.56 10.24
N SER A 310 -5.55 21.57 11.09
CA SER A 310 -4.25 21.13 11.61
C SER A 310 -4.08 19.65 11.27
N ASN A 311 -3.05 19.32 10.48
CA ASN A 311 -2.82 17.96 10.01
C ASN A 311 -1.39 17.53 10.36
N ARG A 312 -1.26 16.43 11.12
CA ARG A 312 0.03 15.87 11.54
C ARG A 312 0.13 14.41 11.17
N GLY A 313 1.27 14.01 10.56
CA GLY A 313 1.50 12.63 10.20
C GLY A 313 1.65 12.41 8.69
N ARG A 314 1.16 11.27 8.17
CA ARG A 314 1.36 10.83 6.78
C ARG A 314 0.06 10.31 6.17
N TYR A 315 -0.74 11.18 5.58
CA TYR A 315 -2.03 10.86 4.97
C TYR A 315 -2.48 11.95 4.00
N GLU A 316 -3.60 11.72 3.32
CA GLU A 316 -4.20 12.66 2.36
C GLU A 316 -5.44 13.33 2.95
N VAL A 317 -5.59 14.64 2.72
CA VAL A 317 -6.81 15.40 3.04
C VAL A 317 -7.34 16.02 1.76
N LYS A 318 -8.58 15.72 1.41
CA LYS A 318 -9.30 16.35 0.31
C LYS A 318 -10.41 17.23 0.87
N ALA A 319 -10.32 18.54 0.63
CA ALA A 319 -11.30 19.51 1.13
C ALA A 319 -11.96 20.27 -0.01
N TYR A 320 -13.31 20.22 -0.08
CA TYR A 320 -14.12 21.09 -0.91
C TYR A 320 -14.87 22.09 -0.02
N ILE A 321 -14.40 23.34 0.01
CA ILE A 321 -14.82 24.36 0.96
C ILE A 321 -15.05 25.73 0.28
N ASP A 322 -15.89 26.55 0.92
CA ASP A 322 -16.19 27.93 0.53
C ASP A 322 -16.10 28.78 1.81
N VAL A 323 -14.92 29.37 2.05
CA VAL A 323 -14.62 30.04 3.34
C VAL A 323 -13.99 31.42 3.10
N ASP A 324 -14.26 32.37 4.00
CA ASP A 324 -13.58 33.67 3.94
C ASP A 324 -12.14 33.58 4.41
N SER A 325 -11.85 32.79 5.45
CA SER A 325 -10.51 32.62 5.97
C SER A 325 -10.21 31.15 6.30
N LEU A 326 -9.07 30.66 5.82
CA LEU A 326 -8.54 29.34 6.14
C LEU A 326 -7.18 29.47 6.83
N MET A 327 -7.09 28.91 8.04
CA MET A 327 -5.83 28.70 8.77
C MET A 327 -5.40 27.24 8.61
N LEU A 328 -4.29 26.97 7.92
CA LEU A 328 -3.82 25.64 7.62
C LEU A 328 -2.43 25.40 8.25
N THR A 329 -2.32 24.37 9.08
CA THR A 329 -1.04 23.86 9.57
C THR A 329 -0.85 22.42 9.13
N GLN A 330 0.29 22.14 8.50
CA GLN A 330 0.68 20.81 8.05
C GLN A 330 2.06 20.45 8.58
N ILE A 331 2.16 19.34 9.28
CA ILE A 331 3.42 18.80 9.81
C ILE A 331 3.54 17.31 9.40
N GLY A 332 4.66 16.94 8.78
CA GLY A 332 4.86 15.57 8.31
C GLY A 332 4.72 15.43 6.80
N ARG A 333 4.55 14.20 6.33
CA ARG A 333 4.45 13.89 4.88
C ARG A 333 2.99 13.81 4.41
N ASN A 334 2.13 14.65 4.95
CA ASN A 334 0.74 14.70 4.51
C ASN A 334 0.60 15.52 3.23
N GLU A 335 -0.49 15.26 2.52
CA GLU A 335 -0.88 16.00 1.32
C GLU A 335 -2.30 16.55 1.50
N VAL A 336 -2.49 17.85 1.23
CA VAL A 336 -3.79 18.50 1.30
C VAL A 336 -4.15 19.06 -0.06
N ASP A 337 -5.25 18.56 -0.67
CA ASP A 337 -5.88 19.07 -1.91
C ASP A 337 -7.11 19.88 -1.52
N ILE A 338 -7.11 21.17 -1.84
CA ILE A 338 -8.20 22.08 -1.50
C ILE A 338 -8.85 22.61 -2.78
N ARG A 339 -10.18 22.57 -2.80
CA ARG A 339 -11.00 23.06 -3.90
C ARG A 339 -12.11 23.98 -3.40
N GLY A 340 -12.56 24.89 -4.25
CA GLY A 340 -13.66 25.81 -3.96
C GLY A 340 -13.24 27.27 -3.94
N ASN A 341 -13.57 28.04 -2.86
CA ASN A 341 -13.24 29.44 -2.72
C ASN A 341 -12.66 29.76 -1.33
N CYS A 342 -11.68 30.67 -1.30
CA CYS A 342 -11.11 31.17 -0.07
C CYS A 342 -10.66 32.64 -0.28
N ASN A 343 -11.08 33.57 0.56
CA ASN A 343 -10.60 34.94 0.44
C ASN A 343 -9.19 35.09 1.02
N TYR A 344 -8.91 34.49 2.16
CA TYR A 344 -7.61 34.58 2.84
C TYR A 344 -7.13 33.19 3.29
N LEU A 345 -5.95 32.79 2.84
CA LEU A 345 -5.27 31.58 3.28
C LEU A 345 -4.01 31.94 4.10
N ASN A 346 -3.94 31.44 5.33
CA ASN A 346 -2.70 31.40 6.11
C ASN A 346 -2.23 29.95 6.22
N ALA A 347 -1.09 29.60 5.64
CA ALA A 347 -0.58 28.24 5.58
C ALA A 347 0.83 28.11 6.18
N ASN A 348 1.00 27.13 7.06
CA ASN A 348 2.28 26.76 7.64
C ASN A 348 2.59 25.30 7.35
N LEU A 349 3.63 25.05 6.52
CA LEU A 349 4.00 23.73 6.01
C LEU A 349 5.38 23.33 6.52
N ARG A 350 5.50 22.16 7.14
CA ARG A 350 6.74 21.62 7.70
C ARG A 350 6.93 20.14 7.36
N GLU A 351 8.18 19.65 7.44
CA GLU A 351 8.52 18.22 7.38
C GLU A 351 8.06 17.51 6.09
N ARG A 352 8.26 18.14 4.94
CA ARG A 352 7.89 17.62 3.60
C ARG A 352 6.37 17.61 3.32
N ALA A 353 5.60 18.43 4.03
CA ALA A 353 4.18 18.61 3.76
C ALA A 353 3.93 19.09 2.32
N ARG A 354 2.80 18.72 1.76
CA ARG A 354 2.38 19.11 0.41
C ARG A 354 1.01 19.76 0.45
N LEU A 355 0.91 20.91 -0.19
CA LEU A 355 -0.35 21.63 -0.40
C LEU A 355 -0.63 21.77 -1.89
N ASP A 356 -1.75 21.24 -2.36
CA ASP A 356 -2.30 21.50 -3.67
C ASP A 356 -3.54 22.38 -3.54
N ALA A 357 -3.41 23.63 -3.91
CA ALA A 357 -4.45 24.64 -3.90
C ALA A 357 -4.54 25.34 -5.28
N GLU A 358 -4.28 24.58 -6.36
CA GLU A 358 -4.42 25.08 -7.75
C GLU A 358 -5.90 25.15 -8.17
N LYS A 359 -6.79 24.40 -7.51
CA LYS A 359 -8.22 24.30 -7.84
C LYS A 359 -9.14 25.09 -6.89
N ILE A 360 -8.55 25.97 -6.10
CA ILE A 360 -9.29 26.90 -5.24
C ILE A 360 -8.91 28.33 -5.64
N SER A 361 -9.91 29.22 -5.74
CA SER A 361 -9.66 30.64 -5.96
C SER A 361 -9.33 31.32 -4.66
N ILE A 362 -8.07 31.76 -4.49
CA ILE A 362 -7.60 32.43 -3.28
C ILE A 362 -7.27 33.89 -3.62
N ARG A 363 -7.79 34.83 -2.83
CA ARG A 363 -7.53 36.25 -3.04
C ARG A 363 -6.18 36.66 -2.46
N GLU A 364 -5.96 36.36 -1.17
CA GLU A 364 -4.72 36.67 -0.47
C GLU A 364 -4.16 35.45 0.24
N VAL A 365 -2.85 35.30 0.22
CA VAL A 365 -2.12 34.18 0.85
C VAL A 365 -0.97 34.67 1.69
N ASP A 366 -0.86 34.16 2.92
CA ASP A 366 0.33 34.20 3.76
C ASP A 366 0.82 32.77 3.94
N ILE A 367 2.01 32.42 3.43
CA ILE A 367 2.51 31.06 3.48
C ILE A 367 3.94 30.96 3.96
N SER A 368 4.18 30.05 4.90
CA SER A 368 5.51 29.60 5.31
C SER A 368 5.71 28.12 4.95
N ALA A 369 6.77 27.79 4.21
CA ALA A 369 7.11 26.44 3.83
C ALA A 369 8.55 26.13 4.20
N THR A 370 8.79 25.15 5.06
CA THR A 370 10.09 24.74 5.55
C THR A 370 10.31 23.24 5.46
N GLU A 371 11.57 22.80 5.60
CA GLU A 371 11.92 21.38 5.73
C GLU A 371 11.52 20.54 4.51
N ALA A 372 11.80 21.08 3.30
CA ALA A 372 11.50 20.45 2.02
C ALA A 372 10.00 20.30 1.70
N SER A 373 9.17 21.18 2.25
CA SER A 373 7.73 21.24 1.96
C SER A 373 7.45 21.84 0.58
N ARG A 374 6.28 21.58 0.04
CA ARG A 374 5.89 22.04 -1.29
C ARG A 374 4.47 22.58 -1.28
N ALA A 375 4.27 23.70 -1.97
CA ALA A 375 2.94 24.27 -2.19
C ALA A 375 2.74 24.62 -3.67
N LYS A 376 1.52 24.41 -4.14
CA LYS A 376 1.01 24.88 -5.42
C LYS A 376 -0.26 25.67 -5.16
N LEU A 377 -0.33 26.89 -5.64
CA LEU A 377 -1.35 27.85 -5.28
C LEU A 377 -1.85 28.61 -6.51
N ALA A 378 -3.17 28.82 -6.62
CA ALA A 378 -3.75 29.77 -7.55
C ALA A 378 -4.16 31.04 -6.78
N VAL A 379 -3.42 32.16 -6.98
CA VAL A 379 -3.59 33.39 -6.21
C VAL A 379 -3.98 34.56 -7.10
N ILE A 380 -4.98 35.33 -6.67
CA ILE A 380 -5.57 36.42 -7.49
C ILE A 380 -4.88 37.76 -7.19
N GLU A 381 -4.70 38.17 -5.93
CA GLU A 381 -4.28 39.53 -5.59
C GLU A 381 -2.88 39.59 -4.96
N THR A 382 -2.66 38.94 -3.83
CA THR A 382 -1.41 39.08 -3.07
C THR A 382 -0.95 37.78 -2.48
N ILE A 383 0.35 37.49 -2.54
CA ILE A 383 1.00 36.42 -1.79
C ILE A 383 2.17 36.97 -0.99
N ARG A 384 2.20 36.69 0.32
CA ARG A 384 3.35 36.87 1.20
C ARG A 384 3.91 35.49 1.48
N GLN A 385 5.14 35.26 1.02
CA GLN A 385 5.73 33.92 1.11
C GLN A 385 7.07 33.93 1.81
N GLN A 386 7.31 32.88 2.60
CA GLN A 386 8.59 32.57 3.23
C GLN A 386 8.91 31.09 2.99
N SER A 387 10.13 30.79 2.56
CA SER A 387 10.57 29.40 2.36
C SER A 387 12.06 29.24 2.62
N ASP A 388 12.47 28.05 3.07
CA ASP A 388 13.87 27.65 3.13
C ASP A 388 14.37 27.16 1.73
N GLU A 389 15.69 26.93 1.61
CA GLU A 389 16.31 26.53 0.35
C GLU A 389 15.81 25.19 -0.21
N ARG A 390 15.26 24.32 0.62
CA ARG A 390 14.79 22.98 0.24
C ARG A 390 13.31 22.93 -0.09
N SER A 391 12.56 23.97 0.26
CA SER A 391 11.13 24.07 0.06
C SER A 391 10.76 24.80 -1.21
N LYS A 392 9.61 24.49 -1.78
CA LYS A 392 9.19 25.08 -3.06
C LYS A 392 7.73 25.55 -2.99
N ILE A 393 7.53 26.83 -3.31
CA ILE A 393 6.20 27.41 -3.51
C ILE A 393 6.06 27.75 -4.99
N THR A 394 5.02 27.21 -5.63
CA THR A 394 4.67 27.48 -7.04
C THR A 394 3.35 28.23 -7.04
N VAL A 395 3.28 29.32 -7.78
CA VAL A 395 2.12 30.21 -7.82
C VAL A 395 1.62 30.32 -9.25
N GLU A 396 0.33 30.03 -9.45
CA GLU A 396 -0.39 30.32 -10.68
C GLU A 396 -1.18 31.64 -10.53
N GLY A 397 -1.35 32.36 -11.63
CA GLY A 397 -1.95 33.71 -11.64
C GLY A 397 -0.89 34.81 -11.79
N ASN A 398 -1.28 36.04 -11.49
CA ASN A 398 -0.38 37.21 -11.56
C ASN A 398 -0.50 38.09 -10.31
N PRO A 399 -0.36 37.51 -9.10
CA PRO A 399 -0.47 38.27 -7.85
C PRO A 399 0.74 39.19 -7.62
N SER A 400 0.56 40.16 -6.72
CA SER A 400 1.68 40.89 -6.13
C SER A 400 2.43 39.97 -5.15
N ILE A 401 3.71 39.73 -5.41
CA ILE A 401 4.53 38.81 -4.60
C ILE A 401 5.39 39.60 -3.61
N VAL A 402 5.23 39.28 -2.31
CA VAL A 402 6.06 39.83 -1.23
C VAL A 402 6.87 38.67 -0.61
N ILE A 403 8.17 38.70 -0.75
CA ILE A 403 9.09 37.73 -0.16
C ILE A 403 9.53 38.23 1.20
N GLN A 404 9.21 37.47 2.25
CA GLN A 404 9.71 37.73 3.60
C GLN A 404 11.06 37.02 3.76
N GLN A 405 12.12 37.78 4.02
CA GLN A 405 13.44 37.21 4.37
C GLN A 405 13.43 36.72 5.80
N GLN A 406 14.09 35.59 6.05
CA GLN A 406 14.34 35.07 7.41
C GLN A 406 15.22 35.99 8.22
#